data_262609d8a6e3423c99ac49a77ba59441
#
_entry.id   262609d8a6e3423c99ac49a77ba59441
#
_cell.length_a   1.000
_cell.length_b   1.000
_cell.length_c   1.000
_cell.angle_alpha   90.00
_cell.angle_beta   90.00
_cell.angle_gamma   90.00
#
_symmetry.space_group_name_H-M   'P 1'
#
loop_
_entity.id
_entity.type
_entity.pdbx_description
1 polymer ?
#
loop_
_entity_poly.entity_id
_entity_poly.type
_entity_poly.pdbx_seq_one_letter_code
_entity_poly.pdbx_strand_id
1 'polypeptide(L)'
;MVTRVPSLNWLRVFEAAARTESFARAASQLNMSAAAVSQQVKALEGHLGTPLFTRHAHSVSLTEAGQAYLPTVQQSLLMLETATTGLFGETREQRLYVQSVLLFAHGVLAPGMLDFQSAHPTVNLVLSTGNSVMDFANQFTDLQIIFGNPTHYGVAYDRLMGEELFPVATPEIAVQIETPQDLLNFPLIEVATHRAGWPYVFEQLRVSPGSARYVFADNTIISSALASQGVGIALGRAPASDPVMQGAGLVPCLPDIKVLGQDAYHLVYPDGAVLRPAARAFRDWLLDYLV
;
A
#
# COMPACT_ATOMS: atom_id res chain seq x y z
N MET A 1 3.29 -33.82 1.64
CA MET A 1 3.66 -33.14 0.39
C MET A 1 4.90 -32.33 0.66
N VAL A 2 6.05 -32.65 0.06
CA VAL A 2 7.25 -31.82 0.19
C VAL A 2 6.99 -30.57 -0.64
N THR A 3 6.92 -29.42 0.02
CA THR A 3 6.78 -28.10 -0.65
C THR A 3 8.04 -27.87 -1.47
N ARG A 4 7.94 -27.98 -2.78
CA ARG A 4 9.09 -27.87 -3.68
C ARG A 4 9.37 -26.41 -4.04
N VAL A 5 9.90 -25.65 -3.09
CA VAL A 5 10.42 -24.32 -3.41
C VAL A 5 11.73 -24.52 -4.20
N PRO A 6 11.86 -23.90 -5.39
CA PRO A 6 13.09 -23.96 -6.18
C PRO A 6 14.29 -23.36 -5.44
N SER A 7 15.51 -23.73 -5.87
CA SER A 7 16.72 -23.10 -5.35
C SER A 7 16.72 -21.59 -5.60
N LEU A 8 17.07 -20.81 -4.59
CA LEU A 8 17.18 -19.34 -4.69
C LEU A 8 18.10 -18.91 -5.84
N ASN A 9 19.18 -19.65 -6.07
CA ASN A 9 20.10 -19.37 -7.16
C ASN A 9 19.44 -19.56 -8.53
N TRP A 10 18.58 -20.57 -8.70
CA TRP A 10 17.82 -20.75 -9.93
C TRP A 10 16.86 -19.59 -10.18
N LEU A 11 16.21 -19.10 -9.14
CA LEU A 11 15.30 -17.97 -9.21
C LEU A 11 16.02 -16.67 -9.58
N ARG A 12 17.20 -16.41 -8.99
CA ARG A 12 18.04 -15.25 -9.34
C ARG A 12 18.50 -15.30 -10.80
N VAL A 13 18.92 -16.48 -11.28
CA VAL A 13 19.35 -16.65 -12.66
C VAL A 13 18.18 -16.48 -13.63
N PHE A 14 17.01 -17.03 -13.30
CA PHE A 14 15.79 -16.85 -14.07
C PHE A 14 15.40 -15.37 -14.19
N GLU A 15 15.35 -14.62 -13.06
CA GLU A 15 15.05 -13.18 -13.04
C GLU A 15 16.03 -12.39 -13.93
N ALA A 16 17.32 -12.58 -13.76
CA ALA A 16 18.33 -11.88 -14.54
C ALA A 16 18.23 -12.19 -16.05
N ALA A 17 17.96 -13.45 -16.41
CA ALA A 17 17.75 -13.87 -17.79
C ALA A 17 16.50 -13.27 -18.40
N ALA A 18 15.41 -13.20 -17.63
CA ALA A 18 14.15 -12.58 -18.04
C ALA A 18 14.32 -11.08 -18.30
N ARG A 19 14.93 -10.36 -17.36
CA ARG A 19 15.15 -8.92 -17.46
C ARG A 19 16.08 -8.51 -18.58
N THR A 20 17.10 -9.34 -18.88
CA THR A 20 18.08 -9.04 -19.94
C THR A 20 17.69 -9.62 -21.31
N GLU A 21 16.71 -10.53 -21.38
CA GLU A 21 16.31 -11.30 -22.58
C GLU A 21 17.51 -11.99 -23.26
N SER A 22 18.56 -12.29 -22.46
CA SER A 22 19.82 -12.86 -22.96
C SER A 22 20.59 -13.59 -21.88
N PHE A 23 20.86 -14.88 -22.09
CA PHE A 23 21.68 -15.66 -21.17
C PHE A 23 23.13 -15.13 -21.06
N ALA A 24 23.66 -14.56 -22.13
CA ALA A 24 25.01 -13.98 -22.12
C ALA A 24 25.07 -12.70 -21.28
N ARG A 25 24.07 -11.81 -21.40
CA ARG A 25 24.00 -10.58 -20.58
C ARG A 25 23.72 -10.92 -19.12
N ALA A 26 22.83 -11.87 -18.85
CA ALA A 26 22.58 -12.35 -17.49
C ALA A 26 23.84 -12.94 -16.85
N ALA A 27 24.59 -13.71 -17.61
CA ALA A 27 25.87 -14.30 -17.18
C ALA A 27 26.90 -13.23 -16.76
N SER A 28 27.03 -12.18 -17.57
CA SER A 28 27.89 -11.03 -17.24
C SER A 28 27.48 -10.35 -15.93
N GLN A 29 26.18 -10.13 -15.71
CA GLN A 29 25.68 -9.50 -14.48
C GLN A 29 25.86 -10.36 -13.23
N LEU A 30 25.76 -11.69 -13.39
CA LEU A 30 25.85 -12.64 -12.29
C LEU A 30 27.29 -13.17 -12.05
N ASN A 31 28.28 -12.71 -12.81
CA ASN A 31 29.66 -13.23 -12.81
C ASN A 31 29.69 -14.76 -13.07
N MET A 32 28.91 -15.22 -14.05
CA MET A 32 28.78 -16.64 -14.43
C MET A 32 29.13 -16.81 -15.91
N SER A 33 29.31 -18.07 -16.35
CA SER A 33 29.36 -18.37 -17.78
C SER A 33 27.94 -18.50 -18.37
N ALA A 34 27.77 -18.19 -19.66
CA ALA A 34 26.49 -18.36 -20.33
C ALA A 34 25.98 -19.82 -20.31
N ALA A 35 26.89 -20.78 -20.32
CA ALA A 35 26.60 -22.21 -20.18
C ALA A 35 26.03 -22.52 -18.78
N ALA A 36 26.61 -21.94 -17.71
CA ALA A 36 26.10 -22.09 -16.34
C ALA A 36 24.73 -21.48 -16.18
N VAL A 37 24.48 -20.27 -16.71
CA VAL A 37 23.12 -19.64 -16.71
C VAL A 37 22.13 -20.56 -17.42
N SER A 38 22.43 -21.06 -18.62
CA SER A 38 21.58 -22.00 -19.35
C SER A 38 21.27 -23.28 -18.57
N GLN A 39 22.27 -23.81 -17.86
CA GLN A 39 22.14 -25.02 -17.03
C GLN A 39 21.20 -24.74 -15.81
N GLN A 40 21.37 -23.60 -15.14
CA GLN A 40 20.54 -23.23 -13.99
C GLN A 40 19.06 -23.01 -14.40
N VAL A 41 18.85 -22.36 -15.55
CA VAL A 41 17.49 -22.20 -16.11
C VAL A 41 16.88 -23.55 -16.43
N LYS A 42 17.63 -24.47 -17.11
CA LYS A 42 17.13 -25.82 -17.39
C LYS A 42 16.81 -26.60 -16.11
N ALA A 43 17.60 -26.43 -15.05
CA ALA A 43 17.36 -27.08 -13.76
C ALA A 43 16.05 -26.57 -13.13
N LEU A 44 15.77 -25.25 -13.21
CA LEU A 44 14.51 -24.67 -12.76
C LEU A 44 13.33 -25.18 -13.58
N GLU A 45 13.42 -25.16 -14.92
CA GLU A 45 12.38 -25.66 -15.82
C GLU A 45 12.11 -27.16 -15.57
N GLY A 46 13.15 -27.95 -15.37
CA GLY A 46 13.02 -29.37 -15.00
C GLY A 46 12.36 -29.59 -13.64
N HIS A 47 12.65 -28.73 -12.66
CA HIS A 47 12.03 -28.78 -11.34
C HIS A 47 10.52 -28.43 -11.39
N LEU A 48 10.16 -27.43 -12.21
CA LEU A 48 8.78 -26.97 -12.38
C LEU A 48 8.00 -27.83 -13.37
N GLY A 49 8.68 -28.64 -14.20
CA GLY A 49 8.07 -29.45 -15.24
C GLY A 49 7.53 -28.65 -16.44
N THR A 50 7.92 -27.37 -16.56
CA THR A 50 7.40 -26.46 -17.58
C THR A 50 8.51 -25.51 -18.05
N PRO A 51 8.67 -25.30 -19.37
CA PRO A 51 9.62 -24.32 -19.89
C PRO A 51 9.17 -22.89 -19.55
N LEU A 52 10.14 -22.08 -19.10
CA LEU A 52 9.94 -20.67 -18.78
C LEU A 52 10.44 -19.74 -19.88
N PHE A 53 11.32 -20.25 -20.78
CA PHE A 53 11.85 -19.49 -21.90
C PHE A 53 11.61 -20.21 -23.24
N THR A 54 11.31 -19.41 -24.26
CA THR A 54 11.45 -19.76 -25.67
C THR A 54 12.83 -19.29 -26.14
N ARG A 55 13.58 -20.21 -26.79
CA ARG A 55 14.95 -19.93 -27.25
C ARG A 55 14.93 -19.53 -28.71
N HIS A 56 15.60 -18.43 -29.04
CA HIS A 56 15.83 -17.93 -30.40
C HIS A 56 17.33 -17.99 -30.73
N ALA A 57 17.70 -17.74 -31.97
CA ALA A 57 19.10 -17.85 -32.42
C ALA A 57 20.09 -16.98 -31.61
N HIS A 58 19.65 -15.78 -31.15
CA HIS A 58 20.50 -14.82 -30.43
C HIS A 58 19.84 -14.21 -29.19
N SER A 59 18.66 -14.66 -28.81
CA SER A 59 17.89 -14.13 -27.68
C SER A 59 17.04 -15.20 -27.01
N VAL A 60 16.46 -14.87 -25.88
CA VAL A 60 15.43 -15.66 -25.22
C VAL A 60 14.23 -14.76 -24.91
N SER A 61 13.05 -15.30 -24.99
CA SER A 61 11.81 -14.64 -24.57
C SER A 61 11.09 -15.51 -23.55
N LEU A 62 10.32 -14.89 -22.66
CA LEU A 62 9.52 -15.65 -21.70
C LEU A 62 8.37 -16.38 -22.39
N THR A 63 8.07 -17.60 -21.95
CA THR A 63 6.80 -18.28 -22.22
C THR A 63 5.69 -17.63 -21.38
N GLU A 64 4.43 -18.01 -21.64
CA GLU A 64 3.29 -17.58 -20.80
C GLU A 64 3.50 -17.97 -19.33
N ALA A 65 3.99 -19.18 -19.06
CA ALA A 65 4.36 -19.62 -17.71
C ALA A 65 5.46 -18.77 -17.09
N GLY A 66 6.49 -18.41 -17.88
CA GLY A 66 7.57 -17.52 -17.43
C GLY A 66 7.07 -16.12 -17.10
N GLN A 67 6.17 -15.56 -17.93
CA GLN A 67 5.56 -14.24 -17.69
C GLN A 67 4.71 -14.23 -16.42
N ALA A 68 3.91 -15.28 -16.20
CA ALA A 68 3.08 -15.40 -15.00
C ALA A 68 3.92 -15.59 -13.72
N TYR A 69 5.06 -16.28 -13.79
CA TYR A 69 5.90 -16.59 -12.65
C TYR A 69 6.86 -15.45 -12.25
N LEU A 70 7.32 -14.65 -13.23
CA LEU A 70 8.32 -13.60 -13.02
C LEU A 70 7.96 -12.58 -11.92
N PRO A 71 6.75 -12.02 -11.86
CA PRO A 71 6.41 -11.04 -10.81
C PRO A 71 6.57 -11.61 -9.39
N THR A 72 6.14 -12.85 -9.17
CA THR A 72 6.27 -13.53 -7.88
C THR A 72 7.73 -13.74 -7.49
N VAL A 73 8.57 -14.13 -8.46
CA VAL A 73 10.01 -14.31 -8.22
C VAL A 73 10.67 -12.98 -7.90
N GLN A 74 10.38 -11.92 -8.65
CA GLN A 74 10.93 -10.58 -8.41
C GLN A 74 10.55 -10.06 -7.03
N GLN A 75 9.29 -10.17 -6.64
CA GLN A 75 8.82 -9.76 -5.32
C GLN A 75 9.52 -10.55 -4.20
N SER A 76 9.66 -11.87 -4.36
CA SER A 76 10.31 -12.72 -3.36
C SER A 76 11.81 -12.39 -3.20
N LEU A 77 12.52 -12.17 -4.31
CA LEU A 77 13.93 -11.76 -4.29
C LEU A 77 14.11 -10.39 -3.64
N LEU A 78 13.25 -9.43 -3.96
CA LEU A 78 13.27 -8.09 -3.36
C LEU A 78 13.02 -8.16 -1.86
N MET A 79 12.06 -8.98 -1.42
CA MET A 79 11.80 -9.19 0.01
C MET A 79 13.02 -9.76 0.74
N LEU A 80 13.67 -10.78 0.17
CA LEU A 80 14.87 -11.37 0.75
C LEU A 80 16.05 -10.39 0.79
N GLU A 81 16.26 -9.61 -0.26
CA GLU A 81 17.31 -8.60 -0.32
C GLU A 81 17.06 -7.49 0.72
N THR A 82 15.84 -6.99 0.78
CA THR A 82 15.41 -5.99 1.78
C THR A 82 15.61 -6.50 3.20
N ALA A 83 15.21 -7.74 3.45
CA ALA A 83 15.39 -8.41 4.73
C ALA A 83 16.86 -8.56 5.11
N THR A 84 17.68 -9.06 4.18
CA THR A 84 19.11 -9.29 4.42
C THR A 84 19.84 -7.97 4.69
N THR A 85 19.57 -6.96 3.88
CA THR A 85 20.16 -5.63 4.05
C THR A 85 19.65 -4.94 5.34
N GLY A 86 18.37 -5.14 5.67
CA GLY A 86 17.76 -4.61 6.89
C GLY A 86 18.34 -5.22 8.16
N LEU A 87 18.62 -6.53 8.16
CA LEU A 87 19.12 -7.24 9.35
C LEU A 87 20.64 -7.20 9.50
N PHE A 88 21.38 -7.26 8.39
CA PHE A 88 22.81 -7.52 8.40
C PHE A 88 23.66 -6.43 7.69
N GLY A 89 22.99 -5.41 7.09
CA GLY A 89 23.68 -4.30 6.44
C GLY A 89 24.31 -3.35 7.46
N GLU A 90 25.47 -2.79 7.13
CA GLU A 90 26.24 -1.86 7.98
C GLU A 90 25.45 -0.57 8.32
N THR A 91 24.38 -0.24 7.58
CA THR A 91 23.54 0.95 7.77
C THR A 91 22.22 0.66 8.47
N ARG A 92 22.07 -0.48 9.17
CA ARG A 92 20.81 -0.90 9.81
C ARG A 92 20.28 0.12 10.80
N GLU A 93 21.14 0.76 11.58
CA GLU A 93 20.75 1.74 12.60
C GLU A 93 20.11 3.00 12.00
N GLN A 94 20.40 3.30 10.73
CA GLN A 94 19.89 4.46 10.01
C GLN A 94 18.66 4.16 9.11
N ARG A 95 18.31 2.88 8.89
CA ARG A 95 17.13 2.52 8.10
C ARG A 95 15.92 2.38 8.99
N LEU A 96 14.81 2.94 8.51
CA LEU A 96 13.51 2.88 9.16
C LEU A 96 12.49 2.33 8.17
N TYR A 97 11.83 1.25 8.53
CA TYR A 97 10.79 0.61 7.73
C TYR A 97 9.41 0.92 8.34
N VAL A 98 8.63 1.71 7.62
CA VAL A 98 7.27 2.08 8.00
C VAL A 98 6.29 1.54 6.97
N GLN A 99 5.27 0.82 7.42
CA GLN A 99 4.13 0.48 6.59
C GLN A 99 2.94 1.34 7.00
N SER A 100 2.17 1.83 6.04
CA SER A 100 0.98 2.64 6.31
C SER A 100 -0.19 2.23 5.42
N VAL A 101 -1.42 2.44 5.87
CA VAL A 101 -2.57 2.44 4.97
C VAL A 101 -2.42 3.59 3.98
N LEU A 102 -2.84 3.34 2.73
CA LEU A 102 -2.57 4.22 1.59
C LEU A 102 -3.04 5.67 1.82
N LEU A 103 -4.25 5.85 2.36
CA LEU A 103 -4.81 7.19 2.57
C LEU A 103 -3.97 8.02 3.55
N PHE A 104 -3.54 7.42 4.66
CA PHE A 104 -2.69 8.09 5.64
C PHE A 104 -1.29 8.39 5.08
N ALA A 105 -0.72 7.45 4.34
CA ALA A 105 0.57 7.66 3.68
C ALA A 105 0.53 8.86 2.71
N HIS A 106 -0.54 8.96 1.92
CA HIS A 106 -0.71 10.03 0.93
C HIS A 106 -1.10 11.37 1.56
N GLY A 107 -2.10 11.37 2.44
CA GLY A 107 -2.72 12.61 2.92
C GLY A 107 -2.05 13.19 4.18
N VAL A 108 -1.28 12.38 4.92
CA VAL A 108 -0.66 12.80 6.19
C VAL A 108 0.85 12.70 6.14
N LEU A 109 1.39 11.50 5.84
CA LEU A 109 2.84 11.33 5.89
C LEU A 109 3.55 12.11 4.77
N ALA A 110 3.09 11.99 3.53
CA ALA A 110 3.76 12.61 2.41
C ALA A 110 3.91 14.14 2.55
N PRO A 111 2.88 14.91 3.00
CA PRO A 111 3.03 16.33 3.27
C PRO A 111 4.04 16.67 4.37
N GLY A 112 4.13 15.87 5.44
CA GLY A 112 5.03 16.11 6.56
C GLY A 112 6.45 15.57 6.38
N MET A 113 6.71 14.83 5.29
CA MET A 113 7.97 14.08 5.17
C MET A 113 9.21 14.96 5.04
N LEU A 114 9.08 16.14 4.44
CA LEU A 114 10.19 17.08 4.32
C LEU A 114 10.63 17.58 5.71
N ASP A 115 9.68 17.81 6.61
CA ASP A 115 9.95 18.21 7.98
C ASP A 115 10.69 17.11 8.74
N PHE A 116 10.20 15.87 8.68
CA PHE A 116 10.88 14.72 9.28
C PHE A 116 12.31 14.56 8.76
N GLN A 117 12.52 14.58 7.43
CA GLN A 117 13.85 14.41 6.85
C GLN A 117 14.81 15.56 7.22
N SER A 118 14.31 16.78 7.36
CA SER A 118 15.10 17.93 7.79
C SER A 118 15.58 17.78 9.23
N ALA A 119 14.71 17.26 10.10
CA ALA A 119 15.04 17.01 11.52
C ALA A 119 15.96 15.77 11.69
N HIS A 120 15.83 14.77 10.81
CA HIS A 120 16.53 13.49 10.88
C HIS A 120 17.23 13.11 9.57
N PRO A 121 18.23 13.89 9.10
CA PRO A 121 18.83 13.73 7.76
C PRO A 121 19.60 12.42 7.57
N THR A 122 19.96 11.72 8.66
CA THR A 122 20.65 10.43 8.58
C THR A 122 19.70 9.24 8.51
N VAL A 123 18.38 9.44 8.70
CA VAL A 123 17.41 8.34 8.67
C VAL A 123 16.99 8.05 7.23
N ASN A 124 17.26 6.83 6.80
CA ASN A 124 16.83 6.31 5.50
C ASN A 124 15.45 5.64 5.64
N LEU A 125 14.39 6.39 5.38
CA LEU A 125 13.02 5.88 5.46
C LEU A 125 12.67 5.03 4.26
N VAL A 126 12.11 3.83 4.51
CA VAL A 126 11.43 2.98 3.54
C VAL A 126 9.96 2.97 3.91
N LEU A 127 9.14 3.68 3.13
CA LEU A 127 7.70 3.73 3.31
C LEU A 127 7.03 2.76 2.33
N SER A 128 6.23 1.84 2.85
CA SER A 128 5.40 0.93 2.07
C SER A 128 3.93 1.10 2.42
N THR A 129 3.03 0.69 1.53
CA THR A 129 1.59 0.75 1.78
C THR A 129 0.98 -0.66 1.82
N GLY A 130 -0.01 -0.84 2.71
CA GLY A 130 -0.75 -2.10 2.85
C GLY A 130 -1.90 -1.94 3.84
N ASN A 131 -2.91 -2.81 3.69
CA ASN A 131 -4.13 -2.76 4.51
C ASN A 131 -4.19 -3.83 5.61
N SER A 132 -3.25 -4.77 5.64
CA SER A 132 -3.20 -5.80 6.67
C SER A 132 -2.17 -5.48 7.73
N VAL A 133 -2.54 -5.72 8.98
CA VAL A 133 -1.56 -5.71 10.07
C VAL A 133 -0.63 -6.89 9.86
N MET A 134 0.64 -6.58 9.79
CA MET A 134 1.67 -7.57 9.56
C MET A 134 2.13 -8.18 10.89
N ASP A 135 2.51 -9.44 10.84
CA ASP A 135 3.23 -10.07 11.93
C ASP A 135 4.64 -9.48 12.01
N PHE A 136 4.89 -8.63 12.98
CA PHE A 136 6.21 -8.00 13.21
C PHE A 136 7.34 -9.02 13.41
N ALA A 137 7.01 -10.23 13.88
CA ALA A 137 8.01 -11.29 14.08
C ALA A 137 8.52 -11.85 12.75
N ASN A 138 7.69 -11.81 11.71
CA ASN A 138 7.98 -12.38 10.40
C ASN A 138 8.23 -11.33 9.31
N GLN A 139 8.17 -10.03 9.64
CA GLN A 139 8.34 -8.96 8.68
C GLN A 139 9.24 -7.84 9.23
N PHE A 140 10.06 -7.27 8.34
CA PHE A 140 11.09 -6.26 8.67
C PHE A 140 10.53 -4.85 8.81
N THR A 141 9.32 -4.70 9.32
CA THR A 141 8.67 -3.42 9.55
C THR A 141 8.91 -3.00 10.99
N ASP A 142 9.39 -1.79 11.20
CA ASP A 142 9.62 -1.24 12.54
C ASP A 142 8.34 -0.69 13.13
N LEU A 143 7.55 0.00 12.30
CA LEU A 143 6.32 0.68 12.66
C LEU A 143 5.25 0.45 11.60
N GLN A 144 4.00 0.29 12.03
CA GLN A 144 2.87 0.23 11.10
C GLN A 144 1.82 1.28 11.48
N ILE A 145 1.24 1.90 10.47
CA ILE A 145 0.07 2.76 10.65
C ILE A 145 -1.12 2.03 10.06
N ILE A 146 -2.06 1.71 10.93
CA ILE A 146 -3.27 0.98 10.60
C ILE A 146 -4.50 1.85 10.78
N PHE A 147 -5.60 1.47 10.13
CA PHE A 147 -6.92 2.03 10.35
C PHE A 147 -7.83 0.95 10.93
N GLY A 148 -8.48 1.26 12.06
CA GLY A 148 -9.32 0.31 12.80
C GLY A 148 -8.82 0.01 14.22
N ASN A 149 -9.30 -1.08 14.81
CA ASN A 149 -9.01 -1.42 16.21
C ASN A 149 -7.69 -2.21 16.35
N PRO A 150 -6.65 -1.68 17.03
CA PRO A 150 -5.36 -2.34 17.20
C PRO A 150 -5.39 -3.48 18.25
N THR A 151 -6.37 -3.55 19.12
CA THR A 151 -6.35 -4.46 20.30
C THR A 151 -6.34 -5.96 19.96
N HIS A 152 -6.72 -6.32 18.72
CA HIS A 152 -6.76 -7.71 18.26
C HIS A 152 -5.39 -8.29 17.90
N TYR A 153 -4.35 -7.47 17.86
CA TYR A 153 -3.05 -7.86 17.28
C TYR A 153 -1.94 -8.11 18.30
N GLY A 154 -2.21 -7.93 19.61
CA GLY A 154 -1.18 -8.14 20.64
C GLY A 154 0.04 -7.22 20.48
N VAL A 155 -0.17 -5.97 20.07
CA VAL A 155 0.85 -4.96 19.80
C VAL A 155 0.69 -3.76 20.72
N ALA A 156 1.78 -3.03 20.98
CA ALA A 156 1.69 -1.70 21.56
C ALA A 156 1.21 -0.70 20.49
N TYR A 157 0.49 0.33 20.89
CA TYR A 157 -0.02 1.32 19.95
C TYR A 157 -0.17 2.70 20.56
N ASP A 158 -0.07 3.71 19.70
CA ASP A 158 -0.50 5.08 19.94
C ASP A 158 -1.68 5.41 19.04
N ARG A 159 -2.72 6.04 19.59
CA ARG A 159 -3.83 6.55 18.78
C ARG A 159 -3.37 7.84 18.10
N LEU A 160 -3.47 7.91 16.79
CA LEU A 160 -3.06 9.07 15.99
C LEU A 160 -4.23 10.05 15.82
N MET A 161 -5.27 9.67 15.09
CA MET A 161 -6.44 10.50 14.83
C MET A 161 -7.65 9.66 14.44
N GLY A 162 -8.86 10.23 14.63
CA GLY A 162 -10.10 9.69 14.10
C GLY A 162 -10.36 10.14 12.67
N GLU A 163 -11.59 9.94 12.21
CA GLU A 163 -12.06 10.45 10.93
C GLU A 163 -13.44 11.12 11.04
N GLU A 164 -13.68 12.07 10.14
CA GLU A 164 -14.98 12.65 9.86
C GLU A 164 -15.36 12.37 8.41
N LEU A 165 -16.55 11.85 8.22
CA LEU A 165 -17.09 11.49 6.91
C LEU A 165 -18.00 12.61 6.39
N PHE A 166 -17.84 12.96 5.12
CA PHE A 166 -18.69 13.95 4.46
C PHE A 166 -18.78 13.69 2.95
N PRO A 167 -19.95 13.96 2.31
CA PRO A 167 -20.12 13.80 0.87
C PRO A 167 -19.27 14.79 0.08
N VAL A 168 -18.55 14.30 -0.96
CA VAL A 168 -17.74 15.12 -1.86
C VAL A 168 -18.00 14.77 -3.30
N ALA A 169 -17.97 15.77 -4.17
CA ALA A 169 -18.12 15.62 -5.61
C ALA A 169 -17.42 16.77 -6.36
N THR A 170 -17.51 16.76 -7.69
CA THR A 170 -17.13 17.94 -8.47
C THR A 170 -18.07 19.13 -8.15
N PRO A 171 -17.60 20.38 -8.35
CA PRO A 171 -18.44 21.55 -8.12
C PRO A 171 -19.78 21.50 -8.86
N GLU A 172 -19.81 20.95 -10.10
CA GLU A 172 -21.01 20.85 -10.93
C GLU A 172 -22.07 19.90 -10.35
N ILE A 173 -21.65 18.86 -9.62
CA ILE A 173 -22.56 17.96 -8.91
C ILE A 173 -22.93 18.58 -7.56
N ALA A 174 -21.95 19.11 -6.84
CA ALA A 174 -22.16 19.62 -5.48
C ALA A 174 -23.21 20.73 -5.41
N VAL A 175 -23.25 21.64 -6.40
CA VAL A 175 -24.26 22.72 -6.45
C VAL A 175 -25.71 22.24 -6.64
N GLN A 176 -25.92 20.97 -7.01
CA GLN A 176 -27.24 20.36 -7.19
C GLN A 176 -27.77 19.69 -5.90
N ILE A 177 -26.98 19.72 -4.81
CA ILE A 177 -27.27 19.03 -3.57
C ILE A 177 -27.53 20.09 -2.49
N GLU A 178 -28.79 20.23 -2.08
CA GLU A 178 -29.23 21.15 -1.03
C GLU A 178 -29.54 20.39 0.26
N THR A 179 -29.99 19.14 0.14
CA THR A 179 -30.39 18.28 1.25
C THR A 179 -29.70 16.90 1.19
N PRO A 180 -29.62 16.18 2.30
CA PRO A 180 -29.09 14.81 2.28
C PRO A 180 -29.84 13.85 1.35
N GLN A 181 -31.12 14.08 1.06
CA GLN A 181 -31.93 13.28 0.14
C GLN A 181 -31.45 13.44 -1.31
N ASP A 182 -30.94 14.61 -1.68
CA ASP A 182 -30.49 14.89 -3.05
C ASP A 182 -29.27 14.05 -3.45
N LEU A 183 -28.51 13.55 -2.46
CA LEU A 183 -27.40 12.61 -2.69
C LEU A 183 -27.86 11.36 -3.45
N LEU A 184 -29.11 10.92 -3.27
CA LEU A 184 -29.68 9.73 -3.91
C LEU A 184 -29.96 9.92 -5.41
N ASN A 185 -29.91 11.14 -5.92
CA ASN A 185 -30.08 11.43 -7.35
C ASN A 185 -28.83 11.04 -8.16
N PHE A 186 -27.70 10.83 -7.50
CA PHE A 186 -26.39 10.54 -8.11
C PHE A 186 -25.91 9.14 -7.74
N PRO A 187 -25.02 8.52 -8.55
CA PRO A 187 -24.30 7.33 -8.11
C PRO A 187 -23.45 7.63 -6.88
N LEU A 188 -23.45 6.73 -5.92
CA LEU A 188 -22.66 6.81 -4.69
C LEU A 188 -21.44 5.91 -4.82
N ILE A 189 -20.25 6.48 -4.63
CA ILE A 189 -19.00 5.71 -4.74
C ILE A 189 -18.68 5.18 -3.34
N GLU A 190 -18.78 3.86 -3.17
CA GLU A 190 -18.59 3.15 -1.91
C GLU A 190 -17.22 2.49 -1.85
N VAL A 191 -16.53 2.60 -0.72
CA VAL A 191 -15.29 1.87 -0.47
C VAL A 191 -15.62 0.60 0.32
N ALA A 192 -15.67 -0.52 -0.35
CA ALA A 192 -16.18 -1.79 0.18
C ALA A 192 -15.42 -2.32 1.42
N THR A 193 -14.18 -1.89 1.63
CA THR A 193 -13.34 -2.31 2.76
C THR A 193 -13.57 -1.51 4.04
N HIS A 194 -14.32 -0.39 3.98
CA HIS A 194 -14.56 0.46 5.14
C HIS A 194 -15.84 0.06 5.88
N ARG A 195 -15.80 0.05 7.21
CA ARG A 195 -16.97 -0.24 8.05
C ARG A 195 -17.96 0.92 8.05
N ALA A 196 -17.47 2.15 8.10
CA ALA A 196 -18.27 3.36 8.00
C ALA A 196 -18.28 3.83 6.54
N GLY A 197 -19.28 3.40 5.77
CA GLY A 197 -19.55 3.79 4.38
C GLY A 197 -20.87 4.53 4.24
N TRP A 198 -21.41 4.57 3.02
CA TRP A 198 -22.69 5.24 2.75
C TRP A 198 -23.85 4.76 3.60
N PRO A 199 -24.03 3.44 3.85
CA PRO A 199 -25.11 2.96 4.73
C PRO A 199 -25.04 3.59 6.13
N TYR A 200 -23.84 3.67 6.70
CA TYR A 200 -23.62 4.31 8.00
C TYR A 200 -23.90 5.81 7.97
N VAL A 201 -23.43 6.52 6.95
CA VAL A 201 -23.69 7.96 6.79
C VAL A 201 -25.19 8.23 6.67
N PHE A 202 -25.94 7.47 5.87
CA PHE A 202 -27.39 7.62 5.74
C PHE A 202 -28.14 7.32 7.03
N GLU A 203 -27.70 6.34 7.82
CA GLU A 203 -28.27 6.08 9.15
C GLU A 203 -28.12 7.31 10.05
N GLN A 204 -26.90 7.91 10.11
CA GLN A 204 -26.66 9.11 10.92
C GLN A 204 -27.46 10.32 10.43
N LEU A 205 -27.66 10.47 9.13
CA LEU A 205 -28.44 11.55 8.53
C LEU A 205 -29.95 11.27 8.51
N ARG A 206 -30.38 10.08 8.94
CA ARG A 206 -31.77 9.61 8.91
C ARG A 206 -32.39 9.65 7.50
N VAL A 207 -31.58 9.30 6.51
CA VAL A 207 -31.97 9.16 5.11
C VAL A 207 -32.21 7.70 4.79
N SER A 208 -33.35 7.39 4.21
CA SER A 208 -33.58 6.03 3.67
C SER A 208 -32.91 5.89 2.32
N PRO A 209 -31.96 4.93 2.15
CA PRO A 209 -31.20 4.81 0.91
C PRO A 209 -32.04 4.37 -0.30
N GLY A 210 -33.26 3.85 -0.12
CA GLY A 210 -34.18 3.50 -1.20
C GLY A 210 -33.52 2.71 -2.33
N SER A 211 -33.58 3.24 -3.55
CA SER A 211 -32.97 2.68 -4.76
C SER A 211 -31.61 3.30 -5.10
N ALA A 212 -30.80 3.64 -4.10
CA ALA A 212 -29.46 4.22 -4.31
C ALA A 212 -28.62 3.35 -5.27
N ARG A 213 -27.92 4.01 -6.19
CA ARG A 213 -26.99 3.35 -7.13
C ARG A 213 -25.59 3.42 -6.60
N TYR A 214 -24.85 2.30 -6.58
CA TYR A 214 -23.51 2.24 -6.06
C TYR A 214 -22.48 1.94 -7.14
N VAL A 215 -21.31 2.58 -7.03
CA VAL A 215 -20.06 2.24 -7.71
C VAL A 215 -19.06 1.86 -6.63
N PHE A 216 -18.44 0.70 -6.72
CA PHE A 216 -17.55 0.22 -5.68
C PHE A 216 -16.09 0.48 -6.05
N ALA A 217 -15.32 0.93 -5.06
CA ALA A 217 -13.87 1.09 -5.11
C ALA A 217 -13.24 0.29 -3.96
N ASP A 218 -11.96 -0.02 -4.05
CA ASP A 218 -11.21 -0.74 -3.00
C ASP A 218 -10.57 0.20 -1.98
N ASN A 219 -10.40 1.48 -2.33
CA ASN A 219 -9.80 2.48 -1.44
C ASN A 219 -10.29 3.92 -1.77
N THR A 220 -10.03 4.84 -0.83
CA THR A 220 -10.45 6.24 -0.93
C THR A 220 -9.76 7.00 -2.07
N ILE A 221 -8.54 6.66 -2.45
CA ILE A 221 -7.83 7.33 -3.55
C ILE A 221 -8.55 7.06 -4.88
N ILE A 222 -8.92 5.79 -5.14
CA ILE A 222 -9.69 5.43 -6.33
C ILE A 222 -11.10 6.04 -6.29
N SER A 223 -11.77 6.04 -5.13
CA SER A 223 -13.10 6.66 -5.03
C SER A 223 -13.04 8.16 -5.33
N SER A 224 -12.00 8.86 -4.88
CA SER A 224 -11.76 10.27 -5.18
C SER A 224 -11.49 10.51 -6.66
N ALA A 225 -10.66 9.65 -7.29
CA ALA A 225 -10.38 9.71 -8.71
C ALA A 225 -11.66 9.52 -9.57
N LEU A 226 -12.53 8.59 -9.19
CA LEU A 226 -13.83 8.40 -9.86
C LEU A 226 -14.73 9.63 -9.68
N ALA A 227 -14.81 10.17 -8.46
CA ALA A 227 -15.61 11.35 -8.17
C ALA A 227 -15.12 12.57 -8.97
N SER A 228 -13.82 12.78 -9.11
CA SER A 228 -13.23 13.88 -9.89
C SER A 228 -13.54 13.83 -11.38
N GLN A 229 -13.88 12.64 -11.90
CA GLN A 229 -14.36 12.45 -13.27
C GLN A 229 -15.89 12.60 -13.41
N GLY A 230 -16.60 13.02 -12.33
CA GLY A 230 -18.04 13.20 -12.36
C GLY A 230 -18.85 11.90 -12.35
N VAL A 231 -18.25 10.76 -12.00
CA VAL A 231 -18.92 9.46 -11.94
C VAL A 231 -20.04 9.47 -10.87
N GLY A 232 -19.84 10.23 -9.78
CA GLY A 232 -20.81 10.32 -8.68
C GLY A 232 -20.23 11.01 -7.45
N ILE A 233 -20.82 10.72 -6.30
CA ILE A 233 -20.48 11.31 -5.00
C ILE A 233 -19.66 10.31 -4.21
N ALA A 234 -18.49 10.72 -3.71
CA ALA A 234 -17.65 9.93 -2.81
C ALA A 234 -17.80 10.39 -1.35
N LEU A 235 -17.24 9.64 -0.42
CA LEU A 235 -17.06 10.06 0.97
C LEU A 235 -15.63 10.55 1.20
N GLY A 236 -15.51 11.84 1.55
CA GLY A 236 -14.32 12.39 2.17
C GLY A 236 -14.15 11.82 3.59
N ARG A 237 -12.90 11.72 4.05
CA ARG A 237 -12.51 11.17 5.36
C ARG A 237 -11.45 12.09 5.98
N ALA A 238 -11.94 13.23 6.49
CA ALA A 238 -11.06 14.24 7.09
C ALA A 238 -10.41 13.72 8.40
N PRO A 239 -9.19 14.17 8.72
CA PRO A 239 -8.35 15.06 7.93
C PRO A 239 -7.50 14.33 6.88
N ALA A 240 -7.39 13.00 6.93
CA ALA A 240 -6.48 12.23 6.07
C ALA A 240 -6.78 12.37 4.57
N SER A 241 -8.05 12.60 4.19
CA SER A 241 -8.44 12.76 2.78
C SER A 241 -8.33 14.19 2.25
N ASP A 242 -8.17 15.19 3.10
CA ASP A 242 -8.29 16.59 2.70
C ASP A 242 -7.30 16.98 1.57
N PRO A 243 -6.00 16.63 1.62
CA PRO A 243 -5.08 16.92 0.53
C PRO A 243 -5.46 16.19 -0.77
N VAL A 244 -6.01 14.97 -0.66
CA VAL A 244 -6.46 14.19 -1.81
C VAL A 244 -7.66 14.85 -2.48
N MET A 245 -8.64 15.27 -1.70
CA MET A 245 -9.85 15.93 -2.20
C MET A 245 -9.52 17.27 -2.85
N GLN A 246 -8.68 18.06 -2.20
CA GLN A 246 -8.21 19.34 -2.73
C GLN A 246 -7.44 19.15 -4.05
N GLY A 247 -6.50 18.20 -4.10
CA GLY A 247 -5.73 17.89 -5.31
C GLY A 247 -6.59 17.38 -6.47
N ALA A 248 -7.70 16.72 -6.16
CA ALA A 248 -8.68 16.20 -7.12
C ALA A 248 -9.75 17.23 -7.54
N GLY A 249 -9.73 18.45 -6.98
CA GLY A 249 -10.74 19.49 -7.25
C GLY A 249 -12.13 19.15 -6.72
N LEU A 250 -12.22 18.26 -5.73
CA LEU A 250 -13.48 17.89 -5.10
C LEU A 250 -13.87 18.87 -3.99
N VAL A 251 -15.17 19.13 -3.87
CA VAL A 251 -15.73 20.02 -2.87
C VAL A 251 -16.79 19.28 -2.05
N PRO A 252 -17.01 19.66 -0.76
CA PRO A 252 -18.09 19.14 0.03
C PRO A 252 -19.45 19.47 -0.61
N CYS A 253 -20.31 18.45 -0.74
CA CYS A 253 -21.68 18.65 -1.22
C CYS A 253 -22.59 19.32 -0.18
N LEU A 254 -22.33 19.04 1.08
CA LEU A 254 -23.08 19.55 2.25
C LEU A 254 -22.06 20.03 3.30
N PRO A 255 -21.56 21.26 3.21
CA PRO A 255 -20.42 21.74 4.02
C PRO A 255 -20.63 21.65 5.53
N ASP A 256 -21.88 21.80 5.99
CA ASP A 256 -22.24 21.77 7.41
C ASP A 256 -22.45 20.35 7.95
N ILE A 257 -22.37 19.34 7.09
CA ILE A 257 -22.61 17.94 7.45
C ILE A 257 -21.30 17.18 7.54
N LYS A 258 -20.97 16.77 8.75
CA LYS A 258 -19.87 15.85 9.07
C LYS A 258 -20.37 14.75 10.00
N VAL A 259 -20.05 13.53 9.65
CA VAL A 259 -20.41 12.34 10.43
C VAL A 259 -19.14 11.77 11.04
N LEU A 260 -19.10 11.65 12.38
CA LEU A 260 -17.98 11.04 13.06
C LEU A 260 -17.83 9.57 12.62
N GLY A 261 -16.64 9.17 12.21
CA GLY A 261 -16.31 7.79 11.89
C GLY A 261 -16.26 6.90 13.12
N GLN A 262 -16.29 5.59 12.89
CA GLN A 262 -16.28 4.58 13.95
C GLN A 262 -14.87 4.10 14.30
N ASP A 263 -13.91 4.31 13.42
CA ASP A 263 -12.55 3.82 13.52
C ASP A 263 -11.55 4.99 13.62
N ALA A 264 -10.29 4.67 13.92
CA ALA A 264 -9.21 5.63 14.03
C ALA A 264 -7.91 5.08 13.42
N TYR A 265 -6.99 5.97 13.10
CA TYR A 265 -5.64 5.63 12.75
C TYR A 265 -4.81 5.39 14.01
N HIS A 266 -4.00 4.35 13.98
CA HIS A 266 -3.10 3.97 15.08
C HIS A 266 -1.71 3.68 14.52
N LEU A 267 -0.70 4.16 15.23
CA LEU A 267 0.67 3.70 15.06
C LEU A 267 0.86 2.46 15.93
N VAL A 268 1.22 1.33 15.33
CA VAL A 268 1.43 0.07 16.06
C VAL A 268 2.86 -0.43 15.90
N TYR A 269 3.37 -1.09 16.93
CA TYR A 269 4.73 -1.62 17.03
C TYR A 269 4.79 -2.81 17.99
N PRO A 270 5.88 -3.61 18.00
CA PRO A 270 5.99 -4.77 18.85
C PRO A 270 5.83 -4.42 20.33
N ASP A 271 4.98 -5.16 21.04
CA ASP A 271 4.78 -4.98 22.49
C ASP A 271 6.03 -5.37 23.28
N GLY A 272 6.34 -4.57 24.33
CA GLY A 272 7.51 -4.80 25.17
C GLY A 272 8.88 -4.59 24.51
N ALA A 273 8.94 -4.27 23.21
CA ALA A 273 10.19 -4.02 22.51
C ALA A 273 10.70 -2.59 22.74
N VAL A 274 12.01 -2.46 22.91
CA VAL A 274 12.65 -1.14 22.85
C VAL A 274 12.75 -0.72 21.38
N LEU A 275 12.00 0.31 21.00
CA LEU A 275 12.07 0.86 19.64
C LEU A 275 13.50 1.30 19.32
N ARG A 276 13.97 0.97 18.13
CA ARG A 276 15.25 1.46 17.61
C ARG A 276 15.24 3.00 17.55
N PRO A 277 16.41 3.67 17.66
CA PRO A 277 16.46 5.13 17.66
C PRO A 277 15.69 5.79 16.52
N ALA A 278 15.85 5.30 15.27
CA ALA A 278 15.13 5.84 14.12
C ALA A 278 13.60 5.65 14.22
N ALA A 279 13.15 4.49 14.73
CA ALA A 279 11.72 4.23 14.91
C ALA A 279 11.12 5.12 16.01
N ARG A 280 11.85 5.32 17.10
CA ARG A 280 11.44 6.24 18.17
C ARG A 280 11.36 7.68 17.65
N ALA A 281 12.39 8.14 16.94
CA ALA A 281 12.41 9.48 16.36
C ALA A 281 11.22 9.73 15.43
N PHE A 282 10.86 8.75 14.59
CA PHE A 282 9.70 8.86 13.72
C PHE A 282 8.37 8.86 14.50
N ARG A 283 8.24 7.98 15.50
CA ARG A 283 7.07 7.95 16.37
C ARG A 283 6.85 9.30 17.06
N ASP A 284 7.90 9.83 17.71
CA ASP A 284 7.82 11.06 18.46
C ASP A 284 7.53 12.24 17.52
N TRP A 285 8.21 12.33 16.36
CA TRP A 285 7.91 13.32 15.33
C TRP A 285 6.44 13.23 14.84
N LEU A 286 5.95 12.02 14.57
CA LEU A 286 4.58 11.85 14.05
C LEU A 286 3.53 12.29 15.07
N LEU A 287 3.74 11.97 16.34
CA LEU A 287 2.82 12.40 17.41
C LEU A 287 2.83 13.93 17.58
N ASP A 288 3.99 14.57 17.48
CA ASP A 288 4.11 16.03 17.56
C ASP A 288 3.53 16.72 16.30
N TYR A 289 3.70 16.10 15.12
CA TYR A 289 3.19 16.64 13.84
C TYR A 289 1.66 16.64 13.75
N LEU A 290 0.99 15.77 14.49
CA LEU A 290 -0.48 15.63 14.47
C LEU A 290 -1.19 16.48 15.54
N VAL A 291 -0.48 17.16 16.40
CA VAL A 291 -1.03 18.09 17.43
C VAL A 291 -1.24 19.47 16.81
#